data_112137f9eb90ec6885bf8e196c3793b3
#
_entry.id   112137f9eb90ec6885bf8e196c3793b3
#
_cell.length_a   1.000
_cell.length_b   1.000
_cell.length_c   1.000
_cell.angle_alpha   90.00
_cell.angle_beta   90.00
_cell.angle_gamma   90.00
#
_symmetry.space_group_name_H-M   'P 1'
#
loop_
_entity.id
_entity.type
_entity.pdbx_description
1 polymer ?
#
loop_
_entity_poly.entity_id
_entity_poly.type
_entity_poly.pdbx_seq_one_letter_code
_entity_poly.pdbx_strand_id
1 'polypeptide(L)'
;MNPSSEPEVRPAERVEKPWGHEEIFALVEGSYVGKLLFVSAGESLSLQYHHTKDETIALVSGQVEIDLGTSVDTLRTVVMSPGDSVHVVPGTLHRLRAVENSVLVEASTADDGWREDIVRLEDRYGRLGTSAP
;
A
#
# COMPACT_ATOMS: atom_id res chain seq x y z
N MET A 1 8.80 21.21 22.06
CA MET A 1 9.58 20.99 20.82
C MET A 1 10.89 20.27 21.17
N ASN A 2 11.24 19.28 20.43
CA ASN A 2 12.49 18.58 20.62
C ASN A 2 13.63 19.38 19.96
N PRO A 3 14.65 19.81 20.72
CA PRO A 3 15.76 20.55 20.12
C PRO A 3 16.60 19.76 19.14
N SER A 4 16.45 18.40 19.12
CA SER A 4 17.13 17.56 18.14
C SER A 4 16.37 17.41 16.84
N SER A 5 15.29 18.19 16.62
CA SER A 5 14.44 18.10 15.44
C SER A 5 14.98 18.83 14.22
N GLU A 6 16.29 19.01 14.12
CA GLU A 6 16.89 19.53 12.89
C GLU A 6 16.63 18.58 11.74
N PRO A 7 16.25 19.11 10.57
CA PRO A 7 16.02 18.27 9.40
C PRO A 7 17.25 17.46 9.04
N GLU A 8 17.05 16.18 8.79
CA GLU A 8 18.11 15.27 8.34
C GLU A 8 17.69 14.58 7.07
N VAL A 9 18.65 14.41 6.17
CA VAL A 9 18.45 13.59 4.97
C VAL A 9 18.76 12.15 5.34
N ARG A 10 17.78 11.27 5.14
CA ARG A 10 17.89 9.84 5.46
C ARG A 10 17.44 9.00 4.29
N PRO A 11 18.03 7.81 4.10
CA PRO A 11 17.48 6.85 3.15
C PRO A 11 16.13 6.33 3.64
N ALA A 12 15.27 5.95 2.69
CA ALA A 12 14.00 5.30 3.03
C ALA A 12 14.24 3.94 3.68
N GLU A 13 13.33 3.52 4.54
CA GLU A 13 13.33 2.18 5.11
C GLU A 13 12.80 1.20 4.05
N ARG A 14 13.62 0.23 3.64
CA ARG A 14 13.23 -0.79 2.67
C ARG A 14 12.64 -2.00 3.37
N VAL A 15 11.46 -2.44 2.91
CA VAL A 15 10.80 -3.65 3.40
C VAL A 15 10.58 -4.59 2.22
N GLU A 16 11.19 -5.78 2.27
CA GLU A 16 11.01 -6.79 1.23
C GLU A 16 9.60 -7.37 1.29
N LYS A 17 9.00 -7.56 0.13
CA LYS A 17 7.66 -8.11 -0.04
C LYS A 17 7.74 -9.25 -1.06
N PRO A 18 6.81 -10.23 -0.99
CA PRO A 18 6.82 -11.31 -1.99
C PRO A 18 6.59 -10.82 -3.42
N TRP A 19 5.93 -9.67 -3.58
CA TRP A 19 5.61 -9.08 -4.88
C TRP A 19 6.62 -8.04 -5.35
N GLY A 20 7.64 -7.74 -4.57
CA GLY A 20 8.66 -6.73 -4.85
C GLY A 20 9.20 -6.14 -3.56
N HIS A 21 9.10 -4.84 -3.39
CA HIS A 21 9.47 -4.20 -2.13
C HIS A 21 8.76 -2.88 -1.95
N GLU A 22 8.74 -2.39 -0.72
CA GLU A 22 8.31 -1.02 -0.44
C GLU A 22 9.43 -0.23 0.19
N GLU A 23 9.39 1.09 0.00
CA GLU A 23 10.30 2.03 0.62
C GLU A 23 9.47 3.04 1.41
N ILE A 24 9.65 3.04 2.72
CA ILE A 24 8.98 4.01 3.60
C ILE A 24 9.85 5.26 3.62
N PHE A 25 9.43 6.28 2.87
CA PHE A 25 10.21 7.52 2.74
C PHE A 25 9.75 8.61 3.71
N ALA A 26 8.57 8.45 4.32
CA ALA A 26 8.02 9.41 5.26
C ALA A 26 7.30 8.67 6.36
N LEU A 27 7.58 9.01 7.61
CA LEU A 27 6.88 8.43 8.74
C LEU A 27 6.88 9.43 9.89
N VAL A 28 5.66 9.81 10.30
CA VAL A 28 5.42 10.54 11.53
C VAL A 28 4.41 9.73 12.31
N GLU A 29 4.90 9.00 13.30
CA GLU A 29 4.06 8.11 14.12
C GLU A 29 2.89 8.87 14.71
N GLY A 30 1.71 8.28 14.62
CA GLY A 30 0.46 8.91 15.06
C GLY A 30 -0.13 9.89 14.05
N SER A 31 0.51 10.11 12.90
CA SER A 31 0.09 11.09 11.91
C SER A 31 0.01 10.50 10.50
N TYR A 32 1.14 10.31 9.83
CA TYR A 32 1.12 9.84 8.45
C TYR A 32 2.31 8.96 8.11
N VAL A 33 2.15 8.17 7.04
CA VAL A 33 3.22 7.39 6.42
C VAL A 33 3.15 7.57 4.91
N GLY A 34 4.32 7.70 4.29
CA GLY A 34 4.46 7.74 2.83
C GLY A 34 5.34 6.59 2.36
N LYS A 35 4.90 5.90 1.31
CA LYS A 35 5.61 4.73 0.78
C LYS A 35 5.72 4.80 -0.72
N LEU A 36 6.81 4.24 -1.24
CA LEU A 36 6.91 3.83 -2.63
C LEU A 36 6.73 2.32 -2.69
N LEU A 37 5.90 1.85 -3.59
CA LEU A 37 5.66 0.42 -3.81
C LEU A 37 6.26 0.04 -5.16
N PHE A 38 7.19 -0.91 -5.15
CA PHE A 38 7.83 -1.44 -6.36
C PHE A 38 7.26 -2.83 -6.59
N VAL A 39 6.36 -2.95 -7.56
CA VAL A 39 5.64 -4.20 -7.83
C VAL A 39 6.15 -4.79 -9.14
N SER A 40 6.66 -6.01 -9.08
CA SER A 40 7.18 -6.70 -10.26
C SER A 40 6.06 -7.16 -11.19
N ALA A 41 6.32 -7.13 -12.49
CA ALA A 41 5.36 -7.57 -13.51
C ALA A 41 4.81 -8.95 -13.20
N GLY A 42 3.49 -9.11 -13.28
CA GLY A 42 2.80 -10.36 -13.02
C GLY A 42 2.54 -10.64 -11.54
N GLU A 43 3.06 -9.84 -10.64
CA GLU A 43 2.85 -10.02 -9.21
C GLU A 43 1.64 -9.20 -8.73
N SER A 44 1.08 -9.62 -7.59
CA SER A 44 -0.08 -8.94 -7.00
C SER A 44 0.04 -8.85 -5.49
N LEU A 45 -0.53 -7.79 -4.92
CA LEU A 45 -0.74 -7.71 -3.50
C LEU A 45 -1.92 -8.60 -3.11
N SER A 46 -2.15 -8.78 -1.82
CA SER A 46 -3.31 -9.52 -1.34
C SER A 46 -4.61 -8.77 -1.60
N LEU A 47 -5.73 -9.49 -1.62
CA LEU A 47 -7.04 -8.88 -1.47
C LEU A 47 -7.20 -8.57 0.02
N GLN A 48 -7.32 -7.29 0.35
CA GLN A 48 -7.18 -6.82 1.72
C GLN A 48 -8.07 -5.63 2.02
N TYR A 49 -8.23 -5.33 3.30
CA TYR A 49 -8.78 -4.06 3.77
C TYR A 49 -8.09 -3.68 5.09
N HIS A 50 -8.27 -2.44 5.48
CA HIS A 50 -7.74 -1.90 6.73
C HIS A 50 -8.89 -1.43 7.61
N HIS A 51 -8.76 -1.55 8.93
CA HIS A 51 -9.82 -1.12 9.86
C HIS A 51 -9.85 0.40 10.04
N THR A 52 -8.67 1.02 10.18
CA THR A 52 -8.56 2.45 10.46
C THR A 52 -7.72 3.21 9.46
N LYS A 53 -6.80 2.54 8.78
CA LYS A 53 -5.90 3.16 7.84
C LYS A 53 -6.66 3.72 6.65
N ASP A 54 -6.45 5.01 6.40
CA ASP A 54 -6.99 5.73 5.27
C ASP A 54 -5.83 6.04 4.33
N GLU A 55 -5.95 5.68 3.05
CA GLU A 55 -4.83 5.81 2.13
C GLU A 55 -5.25 6.31 0.76
N THR A 56 -4.31 6.99 0.09
CA THR A 56 -4.42 7.33 -1.33
C THR A 56 -3.21 6.73 -2.02
N ILE A 57 -3.46 6.03 -3.11
CA ILE A 57 -2.43 5.36 -3.91
C ILE A 57 -2.42 5.96 -5.30
N ALA A 58 -1.25 6.35 -5.79
CA ALA A 58 -1.07 6.90 -7.12
C ALA A 58 -0.06 6.07 -7.91
N LEU A 59 -0.32 5.86 -9.20
CA LEU A 59 0.62 5.18 -10.09
C LEU A 59 1.62 6.20 -10.63
N VAL A 60 2.91 5.94 -10.43
CA VAL A 60 3.99 6.79 -10.92
C VAL A 60 4.46 6.31 -12.28
N SER A 61 4.72 5.01 -12.41
CA SER A 61 5.17 4.40 -13.67
C SER A 61 4.68 2.96 -13.76
N GLY A 62 4.58 2.46 -14.98
CA GLY A 62 4.10 1.12 -15.25
C GLY A 62 2.62 1.08 -15.56
N GLN A 63 2.00 -0.07 -15.31
CA GLN A 63 0.57 -0.28 -15.48
C GLN A 63 0.08 -1.28 -14.46
N VAL A 64 -0.99 -0.95 -13.75
CA VAL A 64 -1.59 -1.84 -12.76
C VAL A 64 -3.10 -1.94 -12.96
N GLU A 65 -3.65 -3.05 -12.50
CA GLU A 65 -5.09 -3.21 -12.34
C GLU A 65 -5.37 -3.20 -10.84
N ILE A 66 -6.43 -2.51 -10.43
CA ILE A 66 -6.86 -2.51 -9.04
C ILE A 66 -8.29 -3.04 -8.94
N ASP A 67 -8.50 -4.02 -8.07
CA ASP A 67 -9.83 -4.47 -7.70
C ASP A 67 -10.29 -3.64 -6.51
N LEU A 68 -11.52 -3.15 -6.56
CA LEU A 68 -12.11 -2.29 -5.54
C LEU A 68 -13.54 -2.70 -5.27
N GLY A 69 -13.95 -2.71 -4.01
CA GLY A 69 -15.33 -2.97 -3.66
C GLY A 69 -15.57 -2.98 -2.16
N THR A 70 -16.84 -3.11 -1.79
CA THR A 70 -17.26 -3.18 -0.39
C THR A 70 -17.47 -4.62 0.08
N SER A 71 -17.52 -5.57 -0.88
CA SER A 71 -17.61 -7.01 -0.59
C SER A 71 -16.92 -7.78 -1.70
N VAL A 72 -16.59 -9.05 -1.45
CA VAL A 72 -15.94 -9.91 -2.44
C VAL A 72 -16.80 -10.05 -3.71
N ASP A 73 -18.14 -10.11 -3.54
CA ASP A 73 -19.06 -10.32 -4.65
C ASP A 73 -19.27 -9.07 -5.52
N THR A 74 -18.86 -7.91 -5.04
CA THR A 74 -19.07 -6.63 -5.74
C THR A 74 -17.77 -5.98 -6.19
N LEU A 75 -16.68 -6.72 -6.20
CA LEU A 75 -15.40 -6.20 -6.69
C LEU A 75 -15.49 -5.83 -8.16
N ARG A 76 -14.94 -4.66 -8.49
CA ARG A 76 -14.75 -4.22 -9.86
C ARG A 76 -13.27 -3.97 -10.11
N THR A 77 -12.82 -4.20 -11.33
CA THR A 77 -11.43 -3.98 -11.73
C THR A 77 -11.31 -2.69 -12.51
N VAL A 78 -10.35 -1.87 -12.14
CA VAL A 78 -10.05 -0.61 -12.82
C VAL A 78 -8.57 -0.65 -13.24
N VAL A 79 -8.30 -0.27 -14.48
CA VAL A 79 -6.93 -0.11 -14.97
C VAL A 79 -6.44 1.28 -14.58
N MET A 80 -5.26 1.34 -13.95
CA MET A 80 -4.61 2.59 -13.61
C MET A 80 -3.43 2.84 -14.56
N SER A 81 -3.34 4.06 -15.05
CA SER A 81 -2.24 4.56 -15.85
C SER A 81 -1.43 5.58 -15.05
N PRO A 82 -0.16 5.84 -15.41
CA PRO A 82 0.64 6.85 -14.70
C PRO A 82 -0.10 8.18 -14.56
N GLY A 83 -0.14 8.69 -13.34
CA GLY A 83 -0.88 9.89 -12.98
C GLY A 83 -2.24 9.63 -12.34
N ASP A 84 -2.78 8.42 -12.47
CA ASP A 84 -4.04 8.09 -11.81
C ASP A 84 -3.82 7.85 -10.32
N SER A 85 -4.83 8.19 -9.53
CA SER A 85 -4.82 7.92 -8.09
C SER A 85 -6.18 7.42 -7.63
N VAL A 86 -6.19 6.70 -6.51
CA VAL A 86 -7.40 6.18 -5.89
C VAL A 86 -7.33 6.41 -4.38
N HIS A 87 -8.43 6.93 -3.82
CA HIS A 87 -8.59 7.07 -2.38
C HIS A 87 -9.28 5.82 -1.85
N VAL A 88 -8.60 5.11 -0.97
CA VAL A 88 -9.10 3.87 -0.37
C VAL A 88 -9.41 4.16 1.09
N VAL A 89 -10.71 4.33 1.39
CA VAL A 89 -11.17 4.57 2.76
C VAL A 89 -11.14 3.28 3.58
N PRO A 90 -11.08 3.37 4.93
CA PRO A 90 -11.13 2.17 5.78
C PRO A 90 -12.30 1.25 5.41
N GLY A 91 -12.06 -0.05 5.43
CA GLY A 91 -13.07 -1.06 5.11
C GLY A 91 -13.22 -1.38 3.63
N THR A 92 -12.63 -0.60 2.73
CA THR A 92 -12.69 -0.87 1.29
C THR A 92 -11.78 -2.04 0.93
N LEU A 93 -12.36 -3.07 0.30
CA LEU A 93 -11.59 -4.18 -0.23
C LEU A 93 -10.82 -3.73 -1.46
N HIS A 94 -9.55 -4.08 -1.52
CA HIS A 94 -8.72 -3.70 -2.67
C HIS A 94 -7.60 -4.69 -2.90
N ARG A 95 -7.16 -4.80 -4.17
CA ARG A 95 -6.02 -5.61 -4.58
C ARG A 95 -5.38 -4.99 -5.81
N LEU A 96 -4.06 -4.79 -5.74
CA LEU A 96 -3.25 -4.30 -6.86
C LEU A 96 -2.59 -5.47 -7.58
N ARG A 97 -2.62 -5.46 -8.90
CA ARG A 97 -1.86 -6.39 -9.75
C ARG A 97 -1.05 -5.58 -10.76
N ALA A 98 0.23 -5.88 -10.86
CA ALA A 98 1.09 -5.22 -11.83
C ALA A 98 1.02 -5.96 -13.18
N VAL A 99 0.65 -5.23 -14.23
CA VAL A 99 0.69 -5.74 -15.60
C VAL A 99 2.13 -5.71 -16.11
N GLU A 100 2.88 -4.69 -15.73
CA GLU A 100 4.31 -4.56 -15.99
C GLU A 100 4.98 -4.05 -14.71
N ASN A 101 6.32 -4.00 -14.68
CA ASN A 101 7.02 -3.46 -13.51
C ASN A 101 6.50 -2.06 -13.23
N SER A 102 6.04 -1.84 -12.01
CA SER A 102 5.31 -0.62 -11.65
C SER A 102 5.83 -0.01 -10.37
N VAL A 103 5.72 1.32 -10.31
CA VAL A 103 6.04 2.09 -9.11
C VAL A 103 4.79 2.89 -8.72
N LEU A 104 4.34 2.71 -7.49
CA LEU A 104 3.23 3.46 -6.92
C LEU A 104 3.72 4.25 -5.71
N VAL A 105 3.00 5.31 -5.39
CA VAL A 105 3.22 6.07 -4.16
C VAL A 105 1.95 5.98 -3.32
N GLU A 106 2.13 5.73 -2.03
CA GLU A 106 1.04 5.64 -1.08
C GLU A 106 1.22 6.71 -0.01
N ALA A 107 0.17 7.49 0.22
CA ALA A 107 0.07 8.42 1.34
C ALA A 107 -1.03 7.90 2.25
N SER A 108 -0.73 7.64 3.52
CA SER A 108 -1.72 7.08 4.43
C SER A 108 -1.55 7.57 5.85
N THR A 109 -2.61 7.38 6.64
CA THR A 109 -2.56 7.64 8.07
C THR A 109 -1.68 6.61 8.78
N ALA A 110 -1.09 7.02 9.89
CA ALA A 110 -0.20 6.16 10.68
C ALA A 110 -0.62 6.17 12.15
N ASP A 111 -1.87 5.80 12.41
CA ASP A 111 -2.38 5.66 13.76
C ASP A 111 -1.69 4.50 14.48
N ASP A 112 -1.83 4.42 15.79
CA ASP A 112 -1.24 3.34 16.58
C ASP A 112 -1.63 1.97 16.01
N GLY A 113 -0.63 1.11 15.78
CA GLY A 113 -0.86 -0.22 15.21
C GLY A 113 -1.02 -0.23 13.69
N TRP A 114 -0.67 0.85 13.00
CA TRP A 114 -0.86 0.94 11.55
C TRP A 114 -0.14 -0.16 10.76
N ARG A 115 1.01 -0.65 11.24
CA ARG A 115 1.76 -1.71 10.54
C ARG A 115 1.04 -3.05 10.55
N GLU A 116 0.21 -3.30 11.56
CA GLU A 116 -0.55 -4.53 11.73
C GLU A 116 -2.01 -4.39 11.26
N ASP A 117 -2.42 -3.20 10.87
CA ASP A 117 -3.80 -2.92 10.43
C ASP A 117 -4.02 -3.39 9.00
N ILE A 118 -4.07 -4.70 8.83
CA ILE A 118 -4.35 -5.34 7.54
C ILE A 118 -5.11 -6.63 7.77
N VAL A 119 -6.20 -6.82 7.03
CA VAL A 119 -6.91 -8.09 6.96
C VAL A 119 -6.80 -8.59 5.52
N ARG A 120 -6.13 -9.70 5.34
CA ARG A 120 -5.96 -10.34 4.02
C ARG A 120 -7.02 -11.40 3.84
N LEU A 121 -7.81 -11.30 2.77
CA LEU A 121 -8.87 -12.25 2.43
C LEU A 121 -8.39 -13.30 1.44
N GLU A 122 -7.51 -12.92 0.51
CA GLU A 122 -6.85 -13.80 -0.45
C GLU A 122 -5.41 -13.33 -0.60
N ASP A 123 -4.48 -14.28 -0.59
CA ASP A 123 -3.06 -13.98 -0.74
C ASP A 123 -2.36 -15.15 -1.41
N ARG A 124 -1.79 -14.92 -2.60
CA ARG A 124 -1.07 -15.94 -3.36
C ARG A 124 0.26 -16.36 -2.73
N TYR A 125 0.71 -15.65 -1.68
CA TYR A 125 1.99 -15.91 -1.01
C TYR A 125 1.85 -16.54 0.38
N GLY A 126 0.62 -16.93 0.76
CA GLY A 126 0.40 -17.66 2.01
C GLY A 126 0.42 -16.85 3.29
N ARG A 127 0.17 -15.54 3.24
CA ARG A 127 0.21 -14.67 4.42
C ARG A 127 -1.13 -14.51 5.13
N LEU A 128 -2.16 -15.28 4.74
CA LEU A 128 -3.47 -15.19 5.37
C LEU A 128 -3.38 -15.40 6.89
N GLY A 129 -4.09 -14.55 7.63
CA GLY A 129 -4.12 -14.62 9.09
C GLY A 129 -2.85 -14.16 9.78
N THR A 130 -1.92 -13.54 9.07
CA THR A 130 -0.66 -13.02 9.60
C THR A 130 -0.52 -11.53 9.32
N SER A 131 0.41 -10.88 10.04
CA SER A 131 0.86 -9.52 9.73
C SER A 131 2.22 -9.51 9.03
N ALA A 132 2.67 -10.63 8.48
CA ALA A 132 3.94 -10.74 7.79
C ALA A 132 4.02 -9.75 6.62
N PRO A 133 5.21 -9.19 6.35
CA PRO A 133 5.42 -8.26 5.24
C PRO A 133 5.13 -8.86 3.86
#